data_def9ec21aad85f248dc3d3b63e78e569
#
_entry.id   def9ec21aad85f248dc3d3b63e78e569
#
_cell.length_a   1.000
_cell.length_b   1.000
_cell.length_c   1.000
_cell.angle_alpha   90.00
_cell.angle_beta   90.00
_cell.angle_gamma   90.00
#
_symmetry.space_group_name_H-M   'P 1'
#
loop_
_entity.id
_entity.type
_entity.pdbx_description
1 polymer ?
#
loop_
_entity_poly.entity_id
_entity_poly.type
_entity_poly.pdbx_seq_one_letter_code
_entity_poly.pdbx_strand_id
1 'polypeptide(L)'
;LLNALRVTGRDIGSLMVLVNGAGAAGIAVTRLIMKAGVKDVILCDTHGILRPGRDSMNPSKEAIAAVTNPERLQGGLSEGLRGRDLFIGLSGPNLVTSGMVKSMAARPIIFALANPMPEIAPEAALAAGAAVVATGRSDYKNQINNAIAFPGIFRGALDVAARNINDEMKIAAAHALADLVPDYEL
;
A
#
# COMPACT_ATOMS: atom_id res chain seq x y z
N LEU A 1 1.07 5.15 -5.81
CA LEU A 1 -0.29 5.49 -5.34
C LEU A 1 -0.84 6.70 -6.10
N LEU A 2 -0.15 7.86 -6.11
CA LEU A 2 -0.66 9.10 -6.70
C LEU A 2 -1.20 8.91 -8.14
N ASN A 3 -0.43 8.27 -9.03
CA ASN A 3 -0.87 8.00 -10.40
C ASN A 3 -2.04 7.00 -10.47
N ALA A 4 -2.09 6.01 -9.58
CA ALA A 4 -3.24 5.12 -9.49
C ALA A 4 -4.54 5.86 -9.09
N LEU A 5 -4.42 6.91 -8.26
CA LEU A 5 -5.54 7.78 -7.93
C LEU A 5 -5.99 8.61 -9.13
N ARG A 6 -5.06 9.16 -9.93
CA ARG A 6 -5.39 9.87 -11.19
C ARG A 6 -6.18 8.95 -12.14
N VAL A 7 -5.67 7.73 -12.39
CA VAL A 7 -6.32 6.72 -13.26
C VAL A 7 -7.72 6.34 -12.79
N THR A 8 -7.94 6.27 -11.48
CA THR A 8 -9.21 5.82 -10.91
C THR A 8 -10.17 6.96 -10.58
N GLY A 9 -9.71 8.21 -10.61
CA GLY A 9 -10.47 9.40 -10.23
C GLY A 9 -10.80 9.45 -8.73
N ARG A 10 -9.97 8.81 -7.88
CA ARG A 10 -10.21 8.74 -6.44
C ARG A 10 -9.47 9.83 -5.68
N ASP A 11 -10.09 10.30 -4.61
CA ASP A 11 -9.46 11.20 -3.63
C ASP A 11 -8.72 10.41 -2.55
N ILE A 12 -7.50 10.84 -2.20
CA ILE A 12 -6.65 10.16 -1.21
C ILE A 12 -7.29 10.14 0.18
N GLY A 13 -8.02 11.18 0.55
CA GLY A 13 -8.62 11.32 1.86
C GLY A 13 -9.85 10.43 2.09
N SER A 14 -10.44 9.91 1.01
CA SER A 14 -11.59 9.01 1.05
C SER A 14 -11.23 7.53 0.88
N LEU A 15 -9.94 7.21 0.63
CA LEU A 15 -9.51 5.83 0.43
C LEU A 15 -9.68 4.97 1.68
N MET A 16 -10.26 3.81 1.48
CA MET A 16 -10.26 2.70 2.44
C MET A 16 -9.17 1.70 2.04
N VAL A 17 -8.12 1.59 2.85
CA VAL A 17 -6.90 0.83 2.53
C VAL A 17 -6.73 -0.37 3.42
N LEU A 18 -6.32 -1.51 2.84
CA LEU A 18 -5.79 -2.64 3.59
C LEU A 18 -4.31 -2.85 3.24
N VAL A 19 -3.47 -2.89 4.28
CA VAL A 19 -2.05 -3.26 4.19
C VAL A 19 -1.88 -4.66 4.77
N ASN A 20 -1.46 -5.62 3.96
CA ASN A 20 -1.17 -6.99 4.40
C ASN A 20 0.33 -7.20 4.60
N GLY A 21 0.71 -7.43 5.85
CA GLY A 21 2.08 -7.51 6.31
C GLY A 21 2.41 -6.42 7.33
N ALA A 22 2.25 -6.72 8.62
CA ALA A 22 2.51 -5.78 9.72
C ALA A 22 3.94 -5.87 10.26
N GLY A 23 4.90 -6.07 9.37
CA GLY A 23 6.33 -5.95 9.63
C GLY A 23 6.84 -4.52 9.47
N ALA A 24 8.16 -4.34 9.46
CA ALA A 24 8.80 -3.02 9.32
C ALA A 24 8.32 -2.26 8.08
N ALA A 25 8.27 -2.94 6.92
CA ALA A 25 7.82 -2.33 5.66
C ALA A 25 6.34 -1.90 5.73
N GLY A 26 5.44 -2.78 6.17
CA GLY A 26 4.01 -2.47 6.25
C GLY A 26 3.71 -1.32 7.20
N ILE A 27 4.34 -1.29 8.37
CA ILE A 27 4.18 -0.19 9.33
C ILE A 27 4.72 1.13 8.76
N ALA A 28 5.89 1.10 8.09
CA ALA A 28 6.47 2.30 7.49
C ALA A 28 5.61 2.84 6.34
N VAL A 29 5.15 1.97 5.44
CA VAL A 29 4.23 2.33 4.34
C VAL A 29 2.93 2.91 4.89
N THR A 30 2.34 2.26 5.90
CA THR A 30 1.10 2.75 6.54
C THR A 30 1.27 4.16 7.07
N ARG A 31 2.33 4.43 7.84
CA ARG A 31 2.61 5.78 8.36
C ARG A 31 2.76 6.81 7.25
N LEU A 32 3.46 6.45 6.18
CA LEU A 32 3.71 7.37 5.07
C LEU A 32 2.43 7.69 4.29
N ILE A 33 1.58 6.71 3.98
CA ILE A 33 0.31 6.95 3.27
C ILE A 33 -0.69 7.72 4.15
N MET A 34 -0.72 7.48 5.46
CA MET A 34 -1.53 8.28 6.40
C MET A 34 -1.05 9.73 6.42
N LYS A 35 0.27 9.96 6.44
CA LYS A 35 0.84 11.32 6.37
C LYS A 35 0.56 11.99 5.02
N ALA A 36 0.46 11.22 3.94
CA ALA A 36 0.06 11.70 2.62
C ALA A 36 -1.46 12.00 2.49
N GLY A 37 -2.27 11.66 3.52
CA GLY A 37 -3.69 12.04 3.56
C GLY A 37 -4.68 10.88 3.67
N VAL A 38 -4.25 9.62 3.61
CA VAL A 38 -5.16 8.47 3.81
C VAL A 38 -5.64 8.43 5.26
N LYS A 39 -6.96 8.35 5.46
CA LYS A 39 -7.60 8.39 6.80
C LYS A 39 -8.03 7.02 7.31
N ASP A 40 -8.44 6.12 6.42
CA ASP A 40 -8.90 4.77 6.80
C ASP A 40 -7.91 3.72 6.30
N VAL A 41 -7.10 3.22 7.22
CA VAL A 41 -6.15 2.13 6.97
C VAL A 41 -6.38 1.02 7.98
N ILE A 42 -6.44 -0.22 7.52
CA ILE A 42 -6.31 -1.40 8.35
C ILE A 42 -5.06 -2.18 7.97
N LEU A 43 -4.39 -2.76 8.97
CA LEU A 43 -3.28 -3.69 8.75
C LEU A 43 -3.73 -5.10 9.09
N CYS A 44 -3.20 -6.06 8.34
CA CYS A 44 -3.39 -7.48 8.58
C CYS A 44 -2.04 -8.19 8.64
N ASP A 45 -1.94 -9.20 9.50
CA ASP A 45 -0.82 -10.15 9.53
C ASP A 45 -1.33 -11.59 9.58
N THR A 46 -0.47 -12.56 9.84
CA THR A 46 -0.82 -13.99 9.93
C THR A 46 -1.83 -14.32 11.03
N HIS A 47 -2.04 -13.40 11.98
CA HIS A 47 -3.02 -13.55 13.07
C HIS A 47 -4.29 -12.71 12.80
N GLY A 48 -4.45 -12.14 11.61
CA GLY A 48 -5.60 -11.35 11.19
C GLY A 48 -5.40 -9.84 11.34
N ILE A 49 -6.52 -9.11 11.37
CA ILE A 49 -6.55 -7.64 11.41
C ILE A 49 -5.98 -7.13 12.75
N LEU A 50 -5.07 -6.15 12.67
CA LEU A 50 -4.50 -5.49 13.84
C LEU A 50 -5.54 -4.61 14.54
N ARG A 51 -5.61 -4.72 15.85
CA ARG A 51 -6.40 -3.87 16.76
C ARG A 51 -5.71 -3.79 18.12
N PRO A 52 -5.89 -2.74 18.89
CA PRO A 52 -5.34 -2.65 20.23
C PRO A 52 -5.77 -3.83 21.11
N GLY A 53 -4.84 -4.38 21.87
CA GLY A 53 -5.09 -5.49 22.78
C GLY A 53 -5.36 -6.84 22.11
N ARG A 54 -5.04 -7.01 20.81
CA ARG A 54 -5.03 -8.32 20.15
C ARG A 54 -3.82 -9.13 20.64
N ASP A 55 -3.99 -10.44 20.74
CA ASP A 55 -2.86 -11.35 21.03
C ASP A 55 -1.77 -11.27 19.97
N SER A 56 -0.56 -11.67 20.31
CA SER A 56 0.61 -11.72 19.40
C SER A 56 0.99 -10.35 18.82
N MET A 57 0.87 -9.29 19.62
CA MET A 57 1.31 -7.95 19.29
C MET A 57 2.69 -7.67 19.89
N ASN A 58 3.45 -6.81 19.21
CA ASN A 58 4.66 -6.19 19.73
C ASN A 58 4.46 -4.68 19.85
N PRO A 59 5.37 -3.92 20.50
CA PRO A 59 5.19 -2.48 20.70
C PRO A 59 4.93 -1.70 19.42
N SER A 60 5.57 -2.06 18.29
CA SER A 60 5.37 -1.38 17.02
C SER A 60 4.00 -1.66 16.41
N LYS A 61 3.49 -2.89 16.55
CA LYS A 61 2.13 -3.26 16.13
C LYS A 61 1.07 -2.59 17.02
N GLU A 62 1.28 -2.53 18.31
CA GLU A 62 0.38 -1.81 19.23
C GLU A 62 0.31 -0.32 18.88
N ALA A 63 1.47 0.31 18.65
CA ALA A 63 1.52 1.73 18.30
C ALA A 63 0.80 2.04 16.98
N ILE A 64 0.92 1.18 15.96
CA ILE A 64 0.21 1.42 14.70
C ILE A 64 -1.28 1.06 14.81
N ALA A 65 -1.64 0.02 15.56
CA ALA A 65 -3.02 -0.37 15.78
C ALA A 65 -3.83 0.68 16.56
N ALA A 66 -3.15 1.49 17.38
CA ALA A 66 -3.79 2.59 18.10
C ALA A 66 -4.35 3.70 17.19
N VAL A 67 -3.74 3.88 16.00
CA VAL A 67 -4.06 4.97 15.06
C VAL A 67 -4.66 4.46 13.73
N THR A 68 -4.86 3.17 13.60
CA THR A 68 -5.46 2.52 12.42
C THR A 68 -6.72 1.74 12.81
N ASN A 69 -7.42 1.17 11.81
CA ASN A 69 -8.63 0.38 12.03
C ASN A 69 -9.67 1.16 12.85
N PRO A 70 -10.19 2.29 12.35
CA PRO A 70 -11.10 3.15 13.12
C PRO A 70 -12.39 2.45 13.53
N GLU A 71 -12.86 1.51 12.72
CA GLU A 71 -14.08 0.74 12.99
C GLU A 71 -13.86 -0.48 13.90
N ARG A 72 -12.61 -0.73 14.34
CA ARG A 72 -12.26 -1.89 15.17
C ARG A 72 -12.64 -3.23 14.54
N LEU A 73 -12.54 -3.33 13.22
CA LEU A 73 -12.82 -4.55 12.49
C LEU A 73 -11.97 -5.71 13.00
N GLN A 74 -12.54 -6.90 12.97
CA GLN A 74 -11.91 -8.14 13.35
C GLN A 74 -12.00 -9.14 12.21
N GLY A 75 -11.20 -10.20 12.26
CA GLY A 75 -11.17 -11.23 11.23
C GLY A 75 -9.84 -11.33 10.53
N GLY A 76 -9.82 -12.05 9.42
CA GLY A 76 -8.64 -12.27 8.60
C GLY A 76 -8.56 -11.33 7.40
N LEU A 77 -7.68 -11.69 6.46
CA LEU A 77 -7.45 -10.93 5.22
C LEU A 77 -8.73 -10.80 4.39
N SER A 78 -9.53 -11.86 4.30
CA SER A 78 -10.77 -11.86 3.50
C SER A 78 -11.80 -10.86 4.01
N GLU A 79 -12.00 -10.84 5.33
CA GLU A 79 -12.91 -9.89 5.98
C GLU A 79 -12.41 -8.45 5.82
N GLY A 80 -11.10 -8.27 6.00
CA GLY A 80 -10.48 -6.96 5.89
C GLY A 80 -10.54 -6.35 4.49
N LEU A 81 -10.55 -7.16 3.43
CA LEU A 81 -10.61 -6.69 2.04
C LEU A 81 -12.00 -6.21 1.62
N ARG A 82 -13.06 -6.63 2.29
CA ARG A 82 -14.43 -6.26 1.88
C ARG A 82 -14.62 -4.73 1.85
N GLY A 83 -15.05 -4.24 0.68
CA GLY A 83 -15.31 -2.82 0.47
C GLY A 83 -14.08 -1.92 0.42
N ARG A 84 -12.86 -2.44 0.55
CA ARG A 84 -11.62 -1.63 0.47
C ARG A 84 -11.32 -1.20 -0.96
N ASP A 85 -10.81 0.02 -1.12
CA ASP A 85 -10.44 0.60 -2.41
C ASP A 85 -9.04 0.19 -2.85
N LEU A 86 -8.13 0.01 -1.89
CA LEU A 86 -6.73 -0.27 -2.12
C LEU A 86 -6.25 -1.43 -1.26
N PHE A 87 -5.60 -2.39 -1.90
CA PHE A 87 -4.80 -3.43 -1.26
C PHE A 87 -3.31 -3.16 -1.46
N ILE A 88 -2.52 -3.23 -0.39
CA ILE A 88 -1.06 -3.19 -0.42
C ILE A 88 -0.52 -4.47 0.23
N GLY A 89 0.03 -5.36 -0.58
CA GLY A 89 0.63 -6.62 -0.14
C GLY A 89 2.12 -6.48 0.11
N LEU A 90 2.57 -6.80 1.32
CA LEU A 90 3.97 -6.74 1.77
C LEU A 90 4.31 -7.98 2.61
N SER A 91 3.72 -9.11 2.28
CA SER A 91 3.75 -10.32 3.11
C SER A 91 4.29 -11.53 2.33
N GLY A 92 3.44 -12.29 1.70
CA GLY A 92 3.81 -13.53 1.04
C GLY A 92 2.98 -13.86 -0.20
N PRO A 93 3.40 -14.84 -0.99
CA PRO A 93 2.78 -15.13 -2.27
C PRO A 93 1.39 -15.76 -2.14
N ASN A 94 0.55 -15.55 -3.17
CA ASN A 94 -0.73 -16.25 -3.37
C ASN A 94 -1.72 -16.18 -2.19
N LEU A 95 -1.71 -15.08 -1.43
CA LEU A 95 -2.60 -14.87 -0.29
C LEU A 95 -3.95 -14.28 -0.67
N VAL A 96 -4.05 -13.63 -1.84
CA VAL A 96 -5.26 -12.96 -2.32
C VAL A 96 -5.88 -13.77 -3.45
N THR A 97 -7.16 -14.07 -3.34
CA THR A 97 -7.93 -14.77 -4.37
C THR A 97 -8.74 -13.80 -5.22
N SER A 98 -9.15 -14.22 -6.43
CA SER A 98 -10.07 -13.44 -7.27
C SER A 98 -11.41 -13.15 -6.56
N GLY A 99 -11.86 -14.04 -5.67
CA GLY A 99 -13.06 -13.83 -4.86
C GLY A 99 -12.89 -12.68 -3.86
N MET A 100 -11.71 -12.57 -3.23
CA MET A 100 -11.37 -11.46 -2.35
C MET A 100 -11.33 -10.13 -3.12
N VAL A 101 -10.71 -10.09 -4.31
CA VAL A 101 -10.69 -8.88 -5.14
C VAL A 101 -12.11 -8.45 -5.52
N LYS A 102 -12.99 -9.40 -5.90
CA LYS A 102 -14.40 -9.11 -6.20
C LYS A 102 -15.21 -8.60 -5.01
N SER A 103 -14.77 -8.87 -3.77
CA SER A 103 -15.40 -8.36 -2.55
C SER A 103 -14.96 -6.94 -2.17
N MET A 104 -13.93 -6.41 -2.80
CA MET A 104 -13.46 -5.03 -2.62
C MET A 104 -14.45 -4.02 -3.23
N ALA A 105 -14.17 -2.75 -3.08
CA ALA A 105 -14.90 -1.70 -3.76
C ALA A 105 -14.82 -1.84 -5.28
N ALA A 106 -15.73 -1.21 -6.02
CA ALA A 106 -15.71 -1.23 -7.48
C ALA A 106 -14.39 -0.65 -8.03
N ARG A 107 -13.78 -1.33 -9.02
CA ARG A 107 -12.52 -0.93 -9.64
C ARG A 107 -11.38 -0.73 -8.62
N PRO A 108 -11.05 -1.75 -7.79
CA PRO A 108 -10.03 -1.59 -6.74
C PRO A 108 -8.63 -1.44 -7.32
N ILE A 109 -7.74 -0.89 -6.50
CA ILE A 109 -6.30 -0.78 -6.77
C ILE A 109 -5.59 -1.90 -6.02
N ILE A 110 -4.73 -2.65 -6.70
CA ILE A 110 -4.00 -3.80 -6.13
C ILE A 110 -2.49 -3.56 -6.28
N PHE A 111 -1.78 -3.41 -5.17
CA PHE A 111 -0.32 -3.39 -5.11
C PHE A 111 0.15 -4.69 -4.46
N ALA A 112 0.48 -5.69 -5.28
CA ALA A 112 0.91 -7.01 -4.84
C ALA A 112 2.45 -7.07 -4.89
N LEU A 113 3.11 -6.72 -3.78
CA LEU A 113 4.55 -6.41 -3.75
C LEU A 113 5.42 -7.52 -3.14
N ALA A 114 4.86 -8.67 -2.80
CA ALA A 114 5.63 -9.82 -2.34
C ALA A 114 6.59 -10.32 -3.44
N ASN A 115 7.81 -10.68 -3.05
CA ASN A 115 8.85 -11.20 -3.93
C ASN A 115 9.28 -12.61 -3.47
N PRO A 116 9.58 -13.53 -4.41
CA PRO A 116 9.59 -13.38 -5.88
C PRO A 116 8.21 -13.49 -6.52
N MET A 117 7.21 -13.98 -5.81
CA MET A 117 5.82 -14.15 -6.31
C MET A 117 4.88 -13.19 -5.59
N PRO A 118 4.01 -12.47 -6.34
CA PRO A 118 3.05 -11.54 -5.74
C PRO A 118 1.93 -12.26 -4.96
N GLU A 119 1.20 -11.52 -4.14
CA GLU A 119 0.04 -12.01 -3.39
C GLU A 119 -1.10 -12.50 -4.27
N ILE A 120 -1.19 -11.98 -5.49
CA ILE A 120 -2.10 -12.42 -6.56
C ILE A 120 -1.44 -12.14 -7.91
N ALA A 121 -1.61 -13.03 -8.87
CA ALA A 121 -1.17 -12.80 -10.25
C ALA A 121 -1.91 -11.59 -10.86
N PRO A 122 -1.21 -10.66 -11.56
CA PRO A 122 -1.82 -9.47 -12.13
C PRO A 122 -3.02 -9.77 -13.03
N GLU A 123 -2.92 -10.80 -13.85
CA GLU A 123 -3.99 -11.22 -14.77
C GLU A 123 -5.26 -11.65 -14.00
N ALA A 124 -5.07 -12.35 -12.87
CA ALA A 124 -6.18 -12.79 -12.02
C ALA A 124 -6.84 -11.61 -11.31
N ALA A 125 -6.06 -10.62 -10.87
CA ALA A 125 -6.58 -9.41 -10.25
C ALA A 125 -7.35 -8.54 -11.24
N LEU A 126 -6.82 -8.34 -12.45
CA LEU A 126 -7.50 -7.63 -13.54
C LEU A 126 -8.79 -8.31 -13.96
N ALA A 127 -8.76 -9.65 -14.16
CA ALA A 127 -9.95 -10.44 -14.48
C ALA A 127 -11.01 -10.40 -13.36
N ALA A 128 -10.60 -10.15 -12.11
CA ALA A 128 -11.50 -9.98 -10.98
C ALA A 128 -12.08 -8.55 -10.85
N GLY A 129 -11.67 -7.60 -11.71
CA GLY A 129 -12.22 -6.25 -11.78
C GLY A 129 -11.32 -5.15 -11.20
N ALA A 130 -10.05 -5.44 -10.89
CA ALA A 130 -9.11 -4.41 -10.49
C ALA A 130 -8.88 -3.38 -11.61
N ALA A 131 -8.90 -2.09 -11.27
CA ALA A 131 -8.63 -1.02 -12.22
C ALA A 131 -7.13 -0.81 -12.45
N VAL A 132 -6.35 -0.97 -11.38
CA VAL A 132 -4.88 -0.83 -11.41
C VAL A 132 -4.27 -1.98 -10.64
N VAL A 133 -3.31 -2.65 -11.27
CA VAL A 133 -2.49 -3.68 -10.61
C VAL A 133 -1.02 -3.31 -10.78
N ALA A 134 -0.26 -3.34 -9.69
CA ALA A 134 1.17 -3.14 -9.70
C ALA A 134 1.87 -4.20 -8.86
N THR A 135 3.09 -4.55 -9.25
CA THR A 135 3.92 -5.54 -8.56
C THR A 135 5.36 -5.05 -8.39
N GLY A 136 6.15 -5.75 -7.59
CA GLY A 136 7.59 -5.51 -7.49
C GLY A 136 8.41 -6.06 -8.67
N ARG A 137 7.78 -6.79 -9.59
CA ARG A 137 8.46 -7.51 -10.68
C ARG A 137 8.58 -6.64 -11.93
N SER A 138 9.72 -6.77 -12.61
CA SER A 138 10.04 -6.03 -13.85
C SER A 138 9.43 -6.64 -15.12
N ASP A 139 8.93 -7.86 -15.05
CA ASP A 139 8.29 -8.58 -16.17
C ASP A 139 6.78 -8.29 -16.28
N TYR A 140 6.22 -7.51 -15.35
CA TYR A 140 4.84 -7.02 -15.40
C TYR A 140 4.78 -5.52 -15.63
N LYS A 141 3.63 -5.06 -16.14
CA LYS A 141 3.33 -3.63 -16.23
C LYS A 141 3.20 -3.03 -14.81
N ASN A 142 3.41 -1.71 -14.70
CA ASN A 142 3.28 -0.97 -13.45
C ASN A 142 4.21 -1.50 -12.34
N GLN A 143 5.49 -1.68 -12.66
CA GLN A 143 6.48 -2.06 -11.67
C GLN A 143 6.60 -1.00 -10.57
N ILE A 144 6.55 -1.44 -9.31
CA ILE A 144 6.91 -0.62 -8.14
C ILE A 144 8.31 -1.05 -7.69
N ASN A 145 9.31 -0.19 -7.91
CA ASN A 145 10.70 -0.49 -7.59
C ASN A 145 11.32 0.63 -6.76
N ASN A 146 11.84 0.28 -5.59
CA ASN A 146 12.54 1.22 -4.70
C ASN A 146 13.81 1.82 -5.32
N ALA A 147 14.44 1.15 -6.29
CA ALA A 147 15.62 1.64 -6.99
C ALA A 147 15.39 2.98 -7.72
N ILE A 148 14.15 3.31 -8.08
CA ILE A 148 13.81 4.57 -8.73
C ILE A 148 13.89 5.75 -7.75
N ALA A 149 13.44 5.57 -6.51
CA ALA A 149 13.38 6.65 -5.52
C ALA A 149 14.69 6.85 -4.76
N PHE A 150 15.40 5.76 -4.47
CA PHE A 150 16.55 5.73 -3.59
C PHE A 150 17.68 6.69 -4.01
N PRO A 151 18.20 6.71 -5.25
CA PRO A 151 19.30 7.59 -5.60
C PRO A 151 18.95 9.06 -5.48
N GLY A 152 17.75 9.45 -5.92
CA GLY A 152 17.29 10.84 -5.88
C GLY A 152 17.10 11.38 -4.46
N ILE A 153 16.53 10.59 -3.57
CA ILE A 153 16.33 10.98 -2.17
C ILE A 153 17.69 11.18 -1.48
N PHE A 154 18.64 10.26 -1.67
CA PHE A 154 19.97 10.39 -1.08
C PHE A 154 20.75 11.55 -1.67
N ARG A 155 20.69 11.75 -2.99
CA ARG A 155 21.35 12.88 -3.63
C ARG A 155 20.82 14.20 -3.10
N GLY A 156 19.51 14.38 -3.04
CA GLY A 156 18.91 15.58 -2.49
C GLY A 156 19.27 15.83 -1.01
N ALA A 157 19.28 14.77 -0.20
CA ALA A 157 19.68 14.87 1.21
C ALA A 157 21.15 15.31 1.37
N LEU A 158 22.05 14.80 0.55
CA LEU A 158 23.47 15.17 0.56
C LEU A 158 23.70 16.61 0.09
N ASP A 159 23.00 17.05 -0.96
CA ASP A 159 23.14 18.39 -1.53
C ASP A 159 22.79 19.51 -0.52
N VAL A 160 21.86 19.23 0.39
CA VAL A 160 21.46 20.17 1.44
C VAL A 160 22.06 19.85 2.81
N ALA A 161 23.00 18.91 2.88
CA ALA A 161 23.61 18.43 4.13
C ALA A 161 22.56 18.05 5.19
N ALA A 162 21.48 17.40 4.78
CA ALA A 162 20.39 17.01 5.68
C ALA A 162 20.89 16.03 6.75
N ARG A 163 20.49 16.23 8.00
CA ARG A 163 20.85 15.34 9.11
C ARG A 163 20.05 14.04 9.12
N ASN A 164 18.88 14.04 8.52
CA ASN A 164 18.01 12.86 8.38
C ASN A 164 17.12 13.01 7.14
N ILE A 165 16.53 11.90 6.69
CA ILE A 165 15.52 11.87 5.62
C ILE A 165 14.16 11.81 6.30
N ASN A 166 13.45 12.93 6.37
CA ASN A 166 12.15 13.04 7.00
C ASN A 166 11.01 12.62 6.05
N ASP A 167 9.77 12.62 6.55
CA ASP A 167 8.63 12.17 5.76
C ASP A 167 8.23 13.18 4.69
N GLU A 168 8.45 14.47 4.91
CA GLU A 168 8.21 15.53 3.93
C GLU A 168 9.10 15.32 2.69
N MET A 169 10.37 14.97 2.87
CA MET A 169 11.28 14.64 1.77
C MET A 169 10.80 13.41 0.98
N LYS A 170 10.31 12.37 1.68
CA LYS A 170 9.77 11.17 1.02
C LYS A 170 8.49 11.47 0.23
N ILE A 171 7.61 12.29 0.78
CA ILE A 171 6.36 12.70 0.11
C ILE A 171 6.69 13.58 -1.11
N ALA A 172 7.61 14.54 -0.99
CA ALA A 172 8.07 15.35 -2.11
C ALA A 172 8.66 14.50 -3.23
N ALA A 173 9.48 13.50 -2.90
CA ALA A 173 10.01 12.55 -3.88
C ALA A 173 8.90 11.72 -4.55
N ALA A 174 7.87 11.32 -3.81
CA ALA A 174 6.73 10.59 -4.36
C ALA A 174 5.95 11.46 -5.37
N HIS A 175 5.73 12.74 -5.09
CA HIS A 175 5.12 13.68 -6.02
C HIS A 175 6.00 13.89 -7.26
N ALA A 176 7.29 14.16 -7.07
CA ALA A 176 8.21 14.35 -8.19
C ALA A 176 8.24 13.13 -9.14
N LEU A 177 8.24 11.91 -8.59
CA LEU A 177 8.17 10.69 -9.39
C LEU A 177 6.82 10.52 -10.09
N ALA A 178 5.72 10.86 -9.43
CA ALA A 178 4.39 10.78 -10.04
C ALA A 178 4.26 11.75 -11.22
N ASP A 179 4.81 12.94 -11.09
CA ASP A 179 4.73 14.01 -12.11
C ASP A 179 5.63 13.76 -13.33
N LEU A 180 6.54 12.78 -13.27
CA LEU A 180 7.31 12.33 -14.45
C LEU A 180 6.44 11.62 -15.50
N VAL A 181 5.28 11.10 -15.10
CA VAL A 181 4.35 10.44 -16.02
C VAL A 181 3.23 11.42 -16.35
N PRO A 182 3.16 11.91 -17.59
CA PRO A 182 2.10 12.84 -17.99
C PRO A 182 0.74 12.13 -18.06
N ASP A 183 -0.35 12.88 -17.89
CA ASP A 183 -1.71 12.33 -17.80
C ASP A 183 -2.12 11.52 -19.05
N TYR A 184 -1.60 11.84 -20.22
CA TYR A 184 -1.90 11.10 -21.47
C TYR A 184 -1.19 9.73 -21.57
N GLU A 185 -0.28 9.41 -20.64
CA GLU A 185 0.40 8.11 -20.52
C GLU A 185 -0.13 7.26 -19.37
N LEU A 186 -1.03 7.80 -18.57
CA LEU A 186 -1.71 7.10 -17.50
C LEU A 186 -2.94 6.35 -18.06
#